data_1b0e47f9dde96df9d48fff1b07b68804
#
_entry.id   1b0e47f9dde96df9d48fff1b07b68804
#
_cell.length_a   1.000
_cell.length_b   1.000
_cell.length_c   1.000
_cell.angle_alpha   90.00
_cell.angle_beta   90.00
_cell.angle_gamma   90.00
#
_symmetry.space_group_name_H-M   'P 1'
#
loop_
_entity.id
_entity.type
_entity.pdbx_description
1 polymer ?
#
loop_
_entity_poly.entity_id
_entity_poly.type
_entity_poly.pdbx_seq_one_letter_code
_entity_poly.pdbx_strand_id
1 'polypeptide(L)'
;MSHESFTFFILLLWFKGCGYKPIAAYAQNALGDSIYVKLIVNLPNPENSVEFKDLMNRLVVQRFQSRLASEKDADSIIIIEITNVTDTSITQNKEGFTTFYRATVSVNYTYDNKRGTQKTFQDSGYYNYAVNLQDPLNTYQNRYYAINQAVEQTLTKFVAQIAYEGKFNNEK
;
A
#
# COMPACT_ATOMS: atom_id res chain seq x y z
N MET A 1 23.87 -41.93 34.49
CA MET A 1 22.71 -41.22 33.98
C MET A 1 22.74 -39.85 34.64
N SER A 2 22.87 -38.71 34.04
CA SER A 2 23.15 -38.31 32.65
C SER A 2 23.47 -36.83 32.63
N HIS A 3 24.77 -36.49 32.67
CA HIS A 3 25.23 -35.11 32.47
C HIS A 3 25.01 -34.61 31.04
N GLU A 4 24.82 -35.51 30.11
CA GLU A 4 24.62 -35.21 28.69
C GLU A 4 23.25 -34.57 28.39
N SER A 5 22.23 -34.93 29.15
CA SER A 5 20.86 -34.40 28.91
C SER A 5 20.68 -32.95 29.37
N PHE A 6 21.49 -32.50 30.33
CA PHE A 6 21.42 -31.16 30.90
C PHE A 6 22.13 -30.13 30.00
N THR A 7 23.22 -30.53 29.35
CA THR A 7 23.96 -29.69 28.40
C THR A 7 23.17 -29.43 27.12
N PHE A 8 22.36 -30.39 26.66
CA PHE A 8 21.51 -30.22 25.47
C PHE A 8 20.36 -29.24 25.73
N PHE A 9 19.85 -29.17 26.96
CA PHE A 9 18.77 -28.25 27.34
C PHE A 9 19.26 -26.80 27.47
N ILE A 10 20.52 -26.58 27.86
CA ILE A 10 21.13 -25.23 27.96
C ILE A 10 21.44 -24.66 26.57
N LEU A 11 21.76 -25.51 25.57
CA LEU A 11 22.05 -25.07 24.20
C LEU A 11 20.80 -24.54 23.48
N LEU A 12 19.61 -25.00 23.86
CA LEU A 12 18.32 -24.54 23.28
C LEU A 12 17.89 -23.15 23.75
N LEU A 13 18.45 -22.62 24.85
CA LEU A 13 18.09 -21.31 25.39
C LEU A 13 18.84 -20.14 24.74
N TRP A 14 19.81 -20.40 23.86
CA TRP A 14 20.60 -19.37 23.16
C TRP A 14 20.05 -18.93 21.82
N PHE A 15 18.96 -19.51 21.34
CA PHE A 15 18.19 -18.93 20.25
C PHE A 15 17.35 -17.74 20.74
N LYS A 16 18.03 -16.66 21.16
CA LYS A 16 17.43 -15.34 21.25
C LYS A 16 17.04 -15.00 19.83
N GLY A 17 15.74 -15.15 19.52
CA GLY A 17 15.19 -14.79 18.24
C GLY A 17 15.67 -13.41 17.85
N CYS A 18 16.24 -13.29 16.67
CA CYS A 18 16.60 -12.03 16.05
C CYS A 18 15.39 -11.12 16.17
N GLY A 19 15.51 -10.00 16.87
CA GLY A 19 14.39 -9.08 17.18
C GLY A 19 13.87 -8.37 15.94
N TYR A 20 13.32 -9.14 14.98
CA TYR A 20 12.66 -8.62 13.81
C TYR A 20 11.36 -7.94 14.21
N LYS A 21 11.36 -6.61 14.21
CA LYS A 21 10.11 -5.84 14.30
C LYS A 21 9.48 -5.75 12.91
N PRO A 22 8.22 -6.18 12.73
CA PRO A 22 7.51 -6.04 11.46
C PRO A 22 7.46 -4.56 11.03
N ILE A 23 7.53 -4.30 9.73
CA ILE A 23 7.39 -2.95 9.15
C ILE A 23 6.13 -2.25 9.66
N ALA A 24 5.03 -2.98 9.84
CA ALA A 24 3.78 -2.47 10.39
C ALA A 24 3.94 -1.84 11.79
N ALA A 25 4.78 -2.42 12.66
CA ALA A 25 5.02 -1.86 14.00
C ALA A 25 5.74 -0.51 13.96
N TYR A 26 6.65 -0.30 13.02
CA TYR A 26 7.29 1.02 12.82
C TYR A 26 6.32 2.02 12.22
N ALA A 27 5.47 1.60 11.28
CA ALA A 27 4.45 2.46 10.71
C ALA A 27 3.43 2.89 11.78
N GLN A 28 3.02 1.98 12.67
CA GLN A 28 2.11 2.29 13.78
C GLN A 28 2.73 3.32 14.76
N ASN A 29 4.04 3.27 15.01
CA ASN A 29 4.72 4.27 15.83
C ASN A 29 4.63 5.69 15.24
N ALA A 30 4.66 5.80 13.90
CA ALA A 30 4.49 7.09 13.22
C ALA A 30 3.03 7.56 13.21
N LEU A 31 2.10 6.64 12.92
CA LEU A 31 0.70 6.94 12.63
C LEU A 31 -0.20 6.93 13.88
N GLY A 32 0.18 6.23 14.95
CA GLY A 32 -0.68 5.96 16.10
C GLY A 32 -1.61 4.77 15.89
N ASP A 33 -2.52 4.57 16.87
CA ASP A 33 -3.41 3.40 16.89
C ASP A 33 -4.64 3.56 16.00
N SER A 34 -4.99 4.80 15.65
CA SER A 34 -6.20 5.13 14.89
C SER A 34 -5.89 6.07 13.72
N ILE A 35 -6.44 5.74 12.55
CA ILE A 35 -6.20 6.45 11.30
C ILE A 35 -7.52 6.86 10.65
N TYR A 36 -7.58 8.08 10.15
CA TYR A 36 -8.59 8.53 9.20
C TYR A 36 -8.01 8.52 7.79
N VAL A 37 -8.73 7.93 6.84
CA VAL A 37 -8.33 7.89 5.42
C VAL A 37 -9.28 8.73 4.60
N LYS A 38 -8.74 9.73 3.91
CA LYS A 38 -9.45 10.56 2.93
C LYS A 38 -8.93 10.23 1.54
N LEU A 39 -9.79 9.72 0.66
CA LEU A 39 -9.47 9.50 -0.74
C LEU A 39 -9.97 10.66 -1.59
N ILE A 40 -9.10 11.19 -2.43
CA ILE A 40 -9.39 12.19 -3.45
C ILE A 40 -9.06 11.57 -4.81
N VAL A 41 -10.02 11.55 -5.71
CA VAL A 41 -9.83 11.03 -7.07
C VAL A 41 -9.98 12.19 -8.04
N ASN A 42 -8.85 12.75 -8.47
CA ASN A 42 -8.77 13.84 -9.45
C ASN A 42 -8.65 13.29 -10.87
N LEU A 43 -9.63 12.49 -11.29
CA LEU A 43 -9.68 11.90 -12.63
C LEU A 43 -10.90 12.39 -13.39
N PRO A 44 -10.83 12.47 -14.73
CA PRO A 44 -11.96 12.90 -15.56
C PRO A 44 -13.20 12.01 -15.42
N ASN A 45 -13.01 10.73 -15.08
CA ASN A 45 -14.08 9.74 -14.89
C ASN A 45 -13.90 9.01 -13.56
N PRO A 46 -14.47 9.50 -12.46
CA PRO A 46 -14.33 8.89 -11.14
C PRO A 46 -15.29 7.70 -10.92
N GLU A 47 -15.61 6.94 -11.96
CA GLU A 47 -16.64 5.89 -11.95
C GLU A 47 -16.47 4.85 -10.83
N ASN A 48 -15.24 4.65 -10.35
CA ASN A 48 -14.91 3.62 -9.35
C ASN A 48 -14.39 4.22 -8.03
N SER A 49 -14.70 5.48 -7.72
CA SER A 49 -14.17 6.16 -6.54
C SER A 49 -14.56 5.50 -5.21
N VAL A 50 -15.76 4.90 -5.13
CA VAL A 50 -16.24 4.20 -3.92
C VAL A 50 -15.45 2.90 -3.73
N GLU A 51 -15.29 2.11 -4.78
CA GLU A 51 -14.55 0.85 -4.75
C GLU A 51 -13.07 1.06 -4.43
N PHE A 52 -12.45 2.13 -4.96
CA PHE A 52 -11.11 2.55 -4.57
C PHE A 52 -11.02 2.93 -3.10
N LYS A 53 -12.00 3.65 -2.58
CA LYS A 53 -12.04 4.01 -1.16
C LYS A 53 -12.09 2.77 -0.28
N ASP A 54 -12.93 1.81 -0.61
CA ASP A 54 -13.07 0.57 0.14
C ASP A 54 -11.80 -0.30 0.04
N LEU A 55 -11.18 -0.36 -1.13
CA LEU A 55 -9.89 -1.02 -1.32
C LEU A 55 -8.83 -0.37 -0.42
N MET A 56 -8.70 0.95 -0.47
CA MET A 56 -7.72 1.68 0.32
C MET A 56 -7.94 1.52 1.82
N ASN A 57 -9.17 1.59 2.30
CA ASN A 57 -9.50 1.35 3.70
C ASN A 57 -9.06 -0.04 4.16
N ARG A 58 -9.36 -1.09 3.36
CA ARG A 58 -8.91 -2.46 3.67
C ARG A 58 -7.38 -2.57 3.71
N LEU A 59 -6.71 -2.03 2.70
CA LEU A 59 -5.24 -2.09 2.61
C LEU A 59 -4.56 -1.33 3.75
N VAL A 60 -5.08 -0.18 4.14
CA VAL A 60 -4.57 0.60 5.28
C VAL A 60 -4.69 -0.20 6.57
N VAL A 61 -5.85 -0.80 6.85
CA VAL A 61 -6.04 -1.65 8.05
C VAL A 61 -5.08 -2.83 8.05
N GLN A 62 -4.94 -3.52 6.90
CA GLN A 62 -4.08 -4.70 6.77
C GLN A 62 -2.59 -4.37 6.90
N ARG A 63 -2.16 -3.25 6.31
CA ARG A 63 -0.74 -2.89 6.22
C ARG A 63 -0.22 -2.17 7.46
N PHE A 64 -1.05 -1.31 8.08
CA PHE A 64 -0.64 -0.54 9.25
C PHE A 64 -1.06 -1.17 10.57
N GLN A 65 -1.96 -2.16 10.55
CA GLN A 65 -2.56 -2.77 11.76
C GLN A 65 -3.23 -1.73 12.67
N SER A 66 -3.66 -0.60 12.09
CA SER A 66 -4.32 0.50 12.77
C SER A 66 -5.83 0.42 12.61
N ARG A 67 -6.55 0.98 13.57
CA ARG A 67 -8.02 1.07 13.51
C ARG A 67 -8.45 2.27 12.68
N LEU A 68 -9.45 2.10 11.83
CA LEU A 68 -10.10 3.23 11.17
C LEU A 68 -10.95 4.02 12.19
N ALA A 69 -10.83 5.34 12.14
CA ALA A 69 -11.56 6.25 13.02
C ALA A 69 -12.16 7.42 12.23
N SER A 70 -13.01 8.22 12.87
CA SER A 70 -13.46 9.49 12.31
C SER A 70 -12.30 10.50 12.25
N GLU A 71 -12.42 11.53 11.42
CA GLU A 71 -11.39 12.56 11.29
C GLU A 71 -11.06 13.24 12.64
N LYS A 72 -12.05 13.38 13.52
CA LYS A 72 -11.88 13.99 14.85
C LYS A 72 -11.12 13.08 15.81
N ASP A 73 -11.42 11.76 15.76
CA ASP A 73 -10.95 10.77 16.74
C ASP A 73 -9.66 10.06 16.32
N ALA A 74 -9.20 10.27 15.08
CA ALA A 74 -8.00 9.66 14.56
C ALA A 74 -6.73 10.32 15.11
N ASP A 75 -5.71 9.51 15.41
CA ASP A 75 -4.37 9.98 15.77
C ASP A 75 -3.65 10.60 14.58
N SER A 76 -3.90 10.05 13.40
CA SER A 76 -3.33 10.52 12.13
C SER A 76 -4.36 10.55 11.01
N ILE A 77 -4.11 11.44 10.06
CA ILE A 77 -4.88 11.57 8.82
C ILE A 77 -3.98 11.17 7.65
N ILE A 78 -4.47 10.28 6.79
CA ILE A 78 -3.85 9.95 5.52
C ILE A 78 -4.77 10.44 4.40
N ILE A 79 -4.27 11.38 3.60
CA ILE A 79 -4.95 11.83 2.39
C ILE A 79 -4.28 11.12 1.23
N ILE A 80 -5.08 10.40 0.44
CA ILE A 80 -4.65 9.67 -0.74
C ILE A 80 -5.29 10.35 -1.94
N GLU A 81 -4.45 10.90 -2.81
CA GLU A 81 -4.90 11.59 -4.01
C GLU A 81 -4.40 10.84 -5.25
N ILE A 82 -5.33 10.24 -6.00
CA ILE A 82 -5.01 9.65 -7.31
C ILE A 82 -4.98 10.81 -8.31
N THR A 83 -3.77 11.12 -8.80
CA THR A 83 -3.53 12.28 -9.67
C THR A 83 -3.56 11.95 -11.15
N ASN A 84 -3.20 10.71 -11.51
CA ASN A 84 -3.16 10.29 -12.90
C ASN A 84 -3.33 8.78 -13.06
N VAL A 85 -4.02 8.37 -14.13
CA VAL A 85 -4.10 6.98 -14.61
C VAL A 85 -3.91 6.99 -16.12
N THR A 86 -2.88 6.28 -16.60
CA THR A 86 -2.56 6.19 -18.03
C THR A 86 -2.44 4.75 -18.46
N ASP A 87 -2.84 4.49 -19.71
CA ASP A 87 -2.68 3.20 -20.36
C ASP A 87 -1.70 3.35 -21.54
N THR A 88 -0.61 2.57 -21.51
CA THR A 88 0.40 2.57 -22.55
C THR A 88 0.42 1.21 -23.23
N SER A 89 0.33 1.19 -24.58
CA SER A 89 0.45 -0.03 -25.37
C SER A 89 1.84 -0.66 -25.19
N ILE A 90 1.88 -1.97 -24.89
CA ILE A 90 3.13 -2.72 -24.71
C ILE A 90 3.39 -3.64 -25.89
N THR A 91 2.34 -4.34 -26.31
CA THR A 91 2.45 -5.40 -27.34
C THR A 91 1.33 -5.28 -28.34
N GLN A 92 1.66 -5.48 -29.61
CA GLN A 92 0.71 -5.52 -30.70
C GLN A 92 0.79 -6.88 -31.41
N ASN A 93 -0.31 -7.31 -32.02
CA ASN A 93 -0.34 -8.47 -32.88
C ASN A 93 0.18 -8.11 -34.28
N LYS A 94 0.19 -9.10 -35.21
CA LYS A 94 0.69 -8.90 -36.57
C LYS A 94 -0.14 -7.90 -37.40
N GLU A 95 -1.40 -7.71 -37.03
CA GLU A 95 -2.34 -6.78 -37.66
C GLU A 95 -2.25 -5.36 -37.07
N GLY A 96 -1.37 -5.12 -36.05
CA GLY A 96 -1.17 -3.82 -35.44
C GLY A 96 -2.12 -3.52 -34.28
N PHE A 97 -2.99 -4.43 -33.85
CA PHE A 97 -3.87 -4.25 -32.72
C PHE A 97 -3.12 -4.50 -31.41
N THR A 98 -3.31 -3.62 -30.43
CA THR A 98 -2.72 -3.79 -29.10
C THR A 98 -3.33 -4.99 -28.38
N THR A 99 -2.47 -5.88 -27.89
CA THR A 99 -2.85 -7.09 -27.14
C THR A 99 -2.58 -6.97 -25.64
N PHE A 100 -1.64 -6.10 -25.25
CA PHE A 100 -1.35 -5.78 -23.86
C PHE A 100 -1.16 -4.29 -23.66
N TYR A 101 -1.77 -3.78 -22.60
CA TYR A 101 -1.51 -2.45 -22.07
C TYR A 101 -0.81 -2.52 -20.71
N ARG A 102 -0.15 -1.42 -20.38
CA ARG A 102 0.30 -1.10 -19.03
C ARG A 102 -0.57 0.00 -18.46
N ALA A 103 -1.31 -0.28 -17.39
CA ALA A 103 -1.91 0.75 -16.57
C ALA A 103 -0.86 1.29 -15.60
N THR A 104 -0.66 2.60 -15.59
CA THR A 104 0.22 3.30 -14.63
C THR A 104 -0.64 4.26 -13.82
N VAL A 105 -0.52 4.19 -12.49
CA VAL A 105 -1.24 5.06 -11.55
C VAL A 105 -0.23 5.91 -10.80
N SER A 106 -0.50 7.21 -10.72
CA SER A 106 0.27 8.16 -9.89
C SER A 106 -0.58 8.62 -8.71
N VAL A 107 0.01 8.58 -7.52
CA VAL A 107 -0.68 8.86 -6.26
C VAL A 107 0.16 9.80 -5.40
N ASN A 108 -0.48 10.82 -4.82
CA ASN A 108 0.08 11.62 -3.75
C ASN A 108 -0.49 11.12 -2.42
N TYR A 109 0.38 10.84 -1.47
CA TYR A 109 0.05 10.49 -0.09
C TYR A 109 0.45 11.64 0.81
N THR A 110 -0.52 12.27 1.49
CA THR A 110 -0.22 13.23 2.54
C THR A 110 -0.56 12.61 3.89
N TYR A 111 0.42 12.55 4.75
CA TYR A 111 0.34 12.08 6.11
C TYR A 111 0.42 13.24 7.09
N ASP A 112 -0.50 13.30 8.05
CA ASP A 112 -0.53 14.27 9.14
C ASP A 112 -0.80 13.53 10.46
N ASN A 113 0.16 13.58 11.40
CA ASN A 113 0.02 12.93 12.70
C ASN A 113 -0.64 13.81 13.77
N LYS A 114 -1.24 14.94 13.39
CA LYS A 114 -1.86 15.92 14.33
C LYS A 114 -0.96 16.40 15.48
N ARG A 115 0.32 15.99 15.50
CA ARG A 115 1.34 16.40 16.48
C ARG A 115 2.36 17.37 15.87
N GLY A 116 2.05 17.90 14.69
CA GLY A 116 2.88 18.87 13.95
C GLY A 116 3.78 18.27 12.87
N THR A 117 3.66 16.97 12.57
CA THR A 117 4.38 16.37 11.44
C THR A 117 3.41 16.16 10.28
N GLN A 118 3.63 16.88 9.19
CA GLN A 118 2.94 16.66 7.92
C GLN A 118 3.98 16.38 6.84
N LYS A 119 3.77 15.33 6.06
CA LYS A 119 4.65 14.95 4.92
C LYS A 119 3.83 14.52 3.74
N THR A 120 4.35 14.78 2.55
CA THR A 120 3.74 14.34 1.28
C THR A 120 4.75 13.49 0.52
N PHE A 121 4.28 12.36 0.02
CA PHE A 121 5.03 11.41 -0.80
C PHE A 121 4.33 11.25 -2.14
N GLN A 122 5.09 11.22 -3.21
CA GLN A 122 4.59 10.96 -4.56
C GLN A 122 5.10 9.59 -5.01
N ASP A 123 4.17 8.71 -5.34
CA ASP A 123 4.47 7.37 -5.80
C ASP A 123 3.76 7.04 -7.10
N SER A 124 4.33 6.12 -7.85
CA SER A 124 3.68 5.51 -9.01
C SER A 124 3.81 3.99 -8.97
N GLY A 125 2.75 3.34 -9.40
CA GLY A 125 2.70 1.90 -9.60
C GLY A 125 2.22 1.57 -11.01
N TYR A 126 2.45 0.34 -11.45
CA TYR A 126 1.95 -0.11 -12.75
C TYR A 126 1.61 -1.60 -12.73
N TYR A 127 0.70 -1.97 -13.60
CA TYR A 127 0.39 -3.37 -13.86
C TYR A 127 -0.01 -3.57 -15.33
N ASN A 128 0.38 -4.72 -15.90
CA ASN A 128 0.08 -5.01 -17.28
C ASN A 128 -1.23 -5.81 -17.38
N TYR A 129 -2.06 -5.51 -18.36
CA TYR A 129 -3.30 -6.25 -18.59
C TYR A 129 -3.51 -6.60 -20.07
N ALA A 130 -4.15 -7.75 -20.26
CA ALA A 130 -4.48 -8.23 -21.59
C ALA A 130 -5.74 -7.55 -22.15
N VAL A 131 -5.74 -7.31 -23.46
CA VAL A 131 -6.91 -6.87 -24.22
C VAL A 131 -7.57 -8.09 -24.87
N ASN A 132 -8.86 -8.24 -24.65
CA ASN A 132 -9.67 -9.18 -25.39
C ASN A 132 -10.46 -8.42 -26.45
N LEU A 133 -10.04 -8.52 -27.71
CA LEU A 133 -10.66 -7.79 -28.84
C LEU A 133 -12.10 -8.27 -29.13
N GLN A 134 -12.47 -9.48 -28.68
CA GLN A 134 -13.79 -10.05 -28.86
C GLN A 134 -14.71 -9.83 -27.66
N ASP A 135 -14.14 -9.45 -26.50
CA ASP A 135 -14.88 -9.21 -25.26
C ASP A 135 -14.39 -7.92 -24.57
N PRO A 136 -15.02 -6.78 -24.91
CA PRO A 136 -14.67 -5.50 -24.30
C PRO A 136 -14.90 -5.45 -22.79
N LEU A 137 -15.89 -6.19 -22.27
CA LEU A 137 -16.16 -6.25 -20.82
C LEU A 137 -15.02 -6.93 -20.06
N ASN A 138 -14.48 -8.02 -20.62
CA ASN A 138 -13.30 -8.68 -20.06
C ASN A 138 -12.09 -7.74 -20.05
N THR A 139 -11.88 -6.98 -21.14
CA THR A 139 -10.82 -5.95 -21.19
C THR A 139 -10.99 -4.90 -20.10
N TYR A 140 -12.21 -4.42 -19.89
CA TYR A 140 -12.51 -3.46 -18.81
C TYR A 140 -12.20 -4.03 -17.43
N GLN A 141 -12.60 -5.27 -17.15
CA GLN A 141 -12.31 -5.96 -15.90
C GLN A 141 -10.80 -6.15 -15.68
N ASN A 142 -10.07 -6.54 -16.72
CA ASN A 142 -8.62 -6.67 -16.67
C ASN A 142 -7.94 -5.32 -16.39
N ARG A 143 -8.40 -4.24 -17.02
CA ARG A 143 -7.91 -2.89 -16.76
C ARG A 143 -8.17 -2.46 -15.33
N TYR A 144 -9.38 -2.68 -14.82
CA TYR A 144 -9.75 -2.37 -13.45
C TYR A 144 -8.86 -3.12 -12.44
N TYR A 145 -8.66 -4.42 -12.64
CA TYR A 145 -7.75 -5.22 -11.84
C TYR A 145 -6.32 -4.66 -11.87
N ALA A 146 -5.84 -4.29 -13.06
CA ALA A 146 -4.49 -3.74 -13.23
C ALA A 146 -4.31 -2.41 -12.48
N ILE A 147 -5.32 -1.53 -12.50
CA ILE A 147 -5.30 -0.28 -11.74
C ILE A 147 -5.23 -0.56 -10.23
N ASN A 148 -6.03 -1.52 -9.72
CA ASN A 148 -6.00 -1.90 -8.31
C ASN A 148 -4.63 -2.43 -7.88
N GLN A 149 -3.98 -3.27 -8.70
CA GLN A 149 -2.63 -3.77 -8.45
C GLN A 149 -1.59 -2.64 -8.47
N ALA A 150 -1.72 -1.69 -9.38
CA ALA A 150 -0.84 -0.53 -9.45
C ALA A 150 -0.98 0.36 -8.21
N VAL A 151 -2.20 0.60 -7.73
CA VAL A 151 -2.48 1.35 -6.48
C VAL A 151 -1.90 0.60 -5.27
N GLU A 152 -2.06 -0.72 -5.19
CA GLU A 152 -1.49 -1.52 -4.09
C GLU A 152 0.04 -1.41 -4.03
N GLN A 153 0.72 -1.36 -5.18
CA GLN A 153 2.17 -1.13 -5.24
C GLN A 153 2.54 0.24 -4.65
N THR A 154 1.81 1.30 -4.99
CA THR A 154 2.08 2.64 -4.44
C THR A 154 1.87 2.69 -2.93
N LEU A 155 0.81 2.04 -2.42
CA LEU A 155 0.56 1.95 -0.99
C LEU A 155 1.67 1.19 -0.26
N THR A 156 2.18 0.11 -0.86
CA THR A 156 3.30 -0.66 -0.28
C THR A 156 4.55 0.20 -0.12
N LYS A 157 4.86 1.05 -1.10
CA LYS A 157 5.96 2.03 -1.02
C LYS A 157 5.71 3.05 0.08
N PHE A 158 4.50 3.62 0.12
CA PHE A 158 4.12 4.58 1.17
C PHE A 158 4.25 3.99 2.57
N VAL A 159 3.79 2.74 2.80
CA VAL A 159 3.97 2.04 4.09
C VAL A 159 5.44 1.95 4.49
N ALA A 160 6.33 1.63 3.53
CA ALA A 160 7.76 1.56 3.80
C ALA A 160 8.35 2.94 4.15
N GLN A 161 7.91 4.00 3.48
CA GLN A 161 8.32 5.38 3.78
C GLN A 161 7.87 5.82 5.17
N ILE A 162 6.62 5.55 5.56
CA ILE A 162 6.10 5.86 6.89
C ILE A 162 6.81 5.04 7.98
N ALA A 163 7.09 3.77 7.73
CA ALA A 163 7.84 2.93 8.67
C ALA A 163 9.27 3.45 8.90
N TYR A 164 9.91 3.94 7.85
CA TYR A 164 11.21 4.60 7.96
C TYR A 164 11.15 5.83 8.87
N GLU A 165 10.14 6.69 8.69
CA GLU A 165 9.89 7.85 9.57
C GLU A 165 9.65 7.42 11.03
N GLY A 166 8.85 6.38 11.26
CA GLY A 166 8.55 5.87 12.61
C GLY A 166 9.76 5.29 13.32
N LYS A 167 10.77 4.81 12.58
CA LYS A 167 12.02 4.34 13.16
C LYS A 167 12.83 5.49 13.77
N PHE A 168 12.97 6.60 13.06
CA PHE A 168 13.78 7.74 13.51
C PHE A 168 13.11 8.59 14.58
N ASN A 169 11.78 8.58 14.69
CA ASN A 169 11.08 9.29 15.76
C ASN A 169 11.24 8.63 17.13
N ASN A 170 11.69 7.38 17.19
CA ASN A 170 11.94 6.65 18.46
C ASN A 170 13.40 6.76 18.94
N GLU A 171 14.30 7.33 18.17
CA GLU A 171 15.72 7.49 18.52
C GLU A 171 16.05 8.90 19.08
N LYS A 172 15.03 9.75 19.26
CA LYS A 172 15.11 11.05 19.93
C LYS A 172 14.42 11.01 21.28
#